data_d1a37b83086fcaee5eb2b8b662d5483f
#
_entry.id   d1a37b83086fcaee5eb2b8b662d5483f
#
_cell.length_a   1.000
_cell.length_b   1.000
_cell.length_c   1.000
_cell.angle_alpha   90.00
_cell.angle_beta   90.00
_cell.angle_gamma   90.00
#
_symmetry.space_group_name_H-M   'P 1'
#
loop_
_entity.id
_entity.type
_entity.pdbx_description
1 polymer ?
#
loop_
_entity_poly.entity_id
_entity_poly.type
_entity_poly.pdbx_seq_one_letter_code
_entity_poly.pdbx_strand_id
1 'polypeptide(L)'
;AIYLSGSDPDGDELELSVNTSYDIISSIDGLQLTLEGGDNISGDFEIIISVSDGTFIVEESFTLTIINVNDPPISVSQNIEILEDNSSIIILESTDPDFDSIEFFISQQPSNGIVSLENGLATYVPDNNYNGQDSFSFYASDGELNSNISIISIDIIAVNDGPIITSSPGLNAIEDLLY
;
A
#
# COMPACT_ATOMS: atom_id res chain seq x y z
N ALA A 1 1.90 -31.28 -7.01
CA ALA A 1 1.86 -32.07 -8.25
C ALA A 1 0.79 -33.14 -8.16
N ILE A 2 0.04 -33.34 -9.22
CA ILE A 2 -1.01 -34.36 -9.37
C ILE A 2 -0.52 -35.37 -10.39
N TYR A 3 -0.60 -36.66 -10.06
CA TYR A 3 -0.26 -37.71 -11.02
C TYR A 3 -1.53 -38.18 -11.74
N LEU A 4 -1.52 -38.06 -13.06
CA LEU A 4 -2.59 -38.47 -13.94
C LEU A 4 -2.38 -39.95 -14.37
N SER A 5 -3.45 -40.62 -14.71
CA SER A 5 -3.38 -41.95 -15.29
C SER A 5 -4.44 -42.11 -16.40
N GLY A 6 -4.08 -42.70 -17.48
CA GLY A 6 -4.97 -42.99 -18.56
C GLY A 6 -4.53 -44.28 -19.29
N SER A 7 -5.46 -44.97 -19.93
CA SER A 7 -5.16 -46.14 -20.79
C SER A 7 -6.13 -46.14 -21.95
N ASP A 8 -5.61 -46.50 -23.12
CA ASP A 8 -6.41 -46.76 -24.29
C ASP A 8 -6.63 -48.30 -24.46
N PRO A 9 -7.85 -48.80 -24.73
CA PRO A 9 -8.12 -50.22 -24.90
C PRO A 9 -7.45 -50.83 -26.11
N ASP A 10 -7.22 -50.04 -27.15
CA ASP A 10 -6.63 -50.49 -28.43
C ASP A 10 -5.08 -50.27 -28.41
N GLY A 11 -4.59 -49.59 -27.38
CA GLY A 11 -3.17 -49.36 -27.14
C GLY A 11 -2.60 -48.16 -27.89
N ASP A 12 -3.47 -47.20 -28.28
CA ASP A 12 -3.07 -45.97 -28.94
C ASP A 12 -2.35 -45.03 -27.98
N GLU A 13 -1.47 -44.17 -28.51
CA GLU A 13 -0.72 -43.19 -27.73
C GLU A 13 -1.66 -42.08 -27.28
N LEU A 14 -1.61 -41.74 -25.98
CA LEU A 14 -2.46 -40.73 -25.38
C LEU A 14 -1.74 -39.39 -25.28
N GLU A 15 -2.40 -38.33 -25.75
CA GLU A 15 -1.98 -36.94 -25.54
C GLU A 15 -2.80 -36.32 -24.42
N LEU A 16 -2.11 -35.79 -23.43
CA LEU A 16 -2.67 -35.08 -22.26
C LEU A 16 -2.59 -33.60 -22.46
N SER A 17 -3.67 -32.88 -22.17
CA SER A 17 -3.71 -31.43 -22.10
C SER A 17 -4.49 -30.94 -20.87
N VAL A 18 -4.22 -29.71 -20.43
CA VAL A 18 -4.92 -29.10 -19.35
C VAL A 18 -5.39 -27.70 -19.77
N ASN A 19 -6.62 -27.39 -19.38
CA ASN A 19 -7.21 -26.08 -19.54
C ASN A 19 -7.52 -25.51 -18.16
N THR A 20 -7.03 -24.30 -17.89
CA THR A 20 -7.18 -23.59 -16.64
C THR A 20 -7.63 -22.16 -16.90
N SER A 21 -8.12 -21.46 -15.88
CA SER A 21 -8.29 -20.00 -15.95
C SER A 21 -6.94 -19.31 -16.13
N TYR A 22 -6.97 -18.05 -16.59
CA TYR A 22 -5.76 -17.25 -16.86
C TYR A 22 -4.84 -17.08 -15.63
N ASP A 23 -5.42 -17.14 -14.43
CA ASP A 23 -4.71 -16.92 -13.18
C ASP A 23 -3.97 -18.16 -12.64
N ILE A 24 -4.17 -19.32 -13.29
CA ILE A 24 -3.53 -20.58 -12.91
C ILE A 24 -2.49 -20.97 -13.96
N ILE A 25 -1.25 -21.01 -13.55
CA ILE A 25 -0.14 -21.53 -14.37
C ILE A 25 -0.17 -23.06 -14.28
N SER A 26 -0.20 -23.71 -15.41
CA SER A 26 -0.24 -25.18 -15.48
C SER A 26 0.87 -25.72 -16.36
N SER A 27 1.41 -26.87 -15.99
CA SER A 27 2.37 -27.61 -16.82
C SER A 27 2.17 -29.12 -16.66
N ILE A 28 2.37 -29.87 -17.75
CA ILE A 28 2.35 -31.33 -17.77
C ILE A 28 3.74 -31.82 -18.17
N ASP A 29 4.31 -32.72 -17.36
CA ASP A 29 5.53 -33.45 -17.66
C ASP A 29 5.26 -34.97 -17.55
N GLY A 30 5.14 -35.62 -18.68
CA GLY A 30 4.64 -37.00 -18.77
C GLY A 30 3.24 -37.10 -18.19
N LEU A 31 3.08 -37.79 -17.06
CA LEU A 31 1.80 -37.96 -16.35
C LEU A 31 1.68 -37.02 -15.11
N GLN A 32 2.61 -36.11 -14.93
CA GLN A 32 2.60 -35.22 -13.80
C GLN A 32 2.05 -33.84 -14.19
N LEU A 33 0.93 -33.45 -13.59
CA LEU A 33 0.36 -32.12 -13.67
C LEU A 33 0.85 -31.26 -12.49
N THR A 34 1.41 -30.12 -12.80
CA THR A 34 1.74 -29.08 -11.81
C THR A 34 0.82 -27.89 -12.04
N LEU A 35 0.23 -27.39 -10.96
CA LEU A 35 -0.60 -26.19 -10.93
C LEU A 35 0.01 -25.22 -9.94
N GLU A 36 0.09 -23.95 -10.34
CA GLU A 36 0.61 -22.85 -9.53
C GLU A 36 -0.34 -21.66 -9.69
N GLY A 37 -0.75 -21.07 -8.58
CA GLY A 37 -1.52 -19.82 -8.58
C GLY A 37 -0.64 -18.63 -8.87
N GLY A 38 -1.17 -17.60 -9.53
CA GLY A 38 -0.54 -16.29 -9.58
C GLY A 38 -0.48 -15.61 -8.21
N ASP A 39 0.19 -14.47 -8.14
CA ASP A 39 0.27 -13.67 -6.92
C ASP A 39 -1.12 -13.10 -6.55
N ASN A 40 -1.45 -13.11 -5.26
CA ASN A 40 -2.66 -12.52 -4.68
C ASN A 40 -3.96 -13.02 -5.30
N ILE A 41 -4.03 -14.28 -5.70
CA ILE A 41 -5.26 -14.92 -6.16
C ILE A 41 -5.79 -15.88 -5.11
N SER A 42 -7.12 -15.92 -4.99
CA SER A 42 -7.83 -16.86 -4.11
C SER A 42 -9.18 -17.23 -4.71
N GLY A 43 -9.77 -18.31 -4.22
CA GLY A 43 -11.08 -18.78 -4.68
C GLY A 43 -11.04 -20.16 -5.30
N ASP A 44 -12.12 -20.49 -5.98
CA ASP A 44 -12.33 -21.78 -6.62
C ASP A 44 -12.14 -21.68 -8.14
N PHE A 45 -11.23 -22.51 -8.67
CA PHE A 45 -10.87 -22.54 -10.08
C PHE A 45 -11.19 -23.90 -10.66
N GLU A 46 -11.94 -23.93 -11.76
CA GLU A 46 -12.19 -25.17 -12.51
C GLU A 46 -10.97 -25.52 -13.36
N ILE A 47 -10.46 -26.73 -13.20
CA ILE A 47 -9.36 -27.30 -13.96
C ILE A 47 -9.94 -28.42 -14.83
N ILE A 48 -9.75 -28.32 -16.14
CA ILE A 48 -10.22 -29.34 -17.10
C ILE A 48 -9.00 -30.07 -17.65
N ILE A 49 -8.99 -31.38 -17.51
CA ILE A 49 -7.99 -32.27 -18.11
C ILE A 49 -8.62 -32.96 -19.30
N SER A 50 -7.94 -32.90 -20.44
CA SER A 50 -8.36 -33.57 -21.65
C SER A 50 -7.34 -34.63 -22.05
N VAL A 51 -7.81 -35.81 -22.44
CA VAL A 51 -7.02 -36.94 -22.95
C VAL A 51 -7.51 -37.26 -24.35
N SER A 52 -6.59 -37.34 -25.32
CA SER A 52 -6.89 -37.64 -26.71
C SER A 52 -6.04 -38.81 -27.21
N ASP A 53 -6.65 -39.74 -27.98
CA ASP A 53 -5.99 -40.79 -28.75
C ASP A 53 -5.77 -40.38 -30.23
N GLY A 54 -6.01 -39.07 -30.55
CA GLY A 54 -5.99 -38.54 -31.92
C GLY A 54 -7.31 -38.65 -32.67
N THR A 55 -8.30 -39.41 -32.17
CA THR A 55 -9.63 -39.59 -32.77
C THR A 55 -10.74 -39.13 -31.82
N PHE A 56 -10.61 -39.48 -30.56
CA PHE A 56 -11.57 -39.14 -29.51
C PHE A 56 -10.89 -38.29 -28.43
N ILE A 57 -11.70 -37.46 -27.77
CA ILE A 57 -11.26 -36.65 -26.60
C ILE A 57 -12.20 -36.98 -25.45
N VAL A 58 -11.60 -37.24 -24.30
CA VAL A 58 -12.31 -37.37 -23.01
C VAL A 58 -11.83 -36.29 -22.09
N GLU A 59 -12.77 -35.62 -21.42
CA GLU A 59 -12.48 -34.52 -20.48
C GLU A 59 -13.02 -34.88 -19.10
N GLU A 60 -12.22 -34.54 -18.09
CA GLU A 60 -12.63 -34.52 -16.70
C GLU A 60 -12.26 -33.19 -16.05
N SER A 61 -13.11 -32.71 -15.15
CA SER A 61 -12.83 -31.49 -14.41
C SER A 61 -12.80 -31.71 -12.89
N PHE A 62 -12.02 -30.88 -12.21
CA PHE A 62 -12.02 -30.77 -10.76
C PHE A 62 -11.85 -29.32 -10.34
N THR A 63 -12.22 -29.03 -9.10
CA THR A 63 -12.03 -27.68 -8.52
C THR A 63 -10.72 -27.61 -7.75
N LEU A 64 -9.89 -26.62 -8.08
CA LEU A 64 -8.74 -26.20 -7.29
C LEU A 64 -9.16 -25.03 -6.41
N THR A 65 -9.16 -25.20 -5.09
CA THR A 65 -9.39 -24.11 -4.13
C THR A 65 -8.05 -23.54 -3.71
N ILE A 66 -7.85 -22.24 -3.94
CA ILE A 66 -6.72 -21.45 -3.43
C ILE A 66 -7.22 -20.60 -2.25
N ILE A 67 -6.60 -20.81 -1.10
CA ILE A 67 -6.94 -20.10 0.13
C ILE A 67 -6.14 -18.79 0.16
N ASN A 68 -6.83 -17.67 0.41
CA ASN A 68 -6.17 -16.38 0.62
C ASN A 68 -5.22 -16.44 1.83
N VAL A 69 -4.06 -15.83 1.68
CA VAL A 69 -3.13 -15.56 2.77
C VAL A 69 -2.99 -14.05 2.82
N ASN A 70 -3.36 -13.46 3.95
CA ASN A 70 -3.36 -12.02 4.12
C ASN A 70 -1.97 -11.40 3.87
N ASP A 71 -1.90 -10.45 2.96
CA ASP A 71 -0.72 -9.64 2.63
C ASP A 71 -0.80 -8.26 3.30
N PRO A 72 0.33 -7.69 3.78
CA PRO A 72 0.29 -6.38 4.42
C PRO A 72 0.01 -5.25 3.43
N PRO A 73 -0.64 -4.16 3.87
CA PRO A 73 -0.78 -2.94 3.08
C PRO A 73 0.57 -2.35 2.69
N ILE A 74 0.59 -1.56 1.62
CA ILE A 74 1.78 -0.86 1.11
C ILE A 74 1.53 0.64 1.16
N SER A 75 2.22 1.35 2.06
CA SER A 75 2.11 2.80 2.22
C SER A 75 3.11 3.56 1.35
N VAL A 76 2.74 4.77 0.91
CA VAL A 76 3.49 5.59 -0.03
C VAL A 76 4.00 6.87 0.65
N SER A 77 5.32 7.12 0.54
CA SER A 77 5.92 8.39 0.99
C SER A 77 5.62 9.52 0.02
N GLN A 78 5.43 10.74 0.56
CA GLN A 78 5.07 11.92 -0.23
C GLN A 78 5.95 13.12 0.14
N ASN A 79 6.12 14.04 -0.82
CA ASN A 79 6.74 15.34 -0.59
C ASN A 79 5.68 16.41 -0.85
N ILE A 80 5.51 17.33 0.10
CA ILE A 80 4.54 18.41 0.02
C ILE A 80 5.19 19.75 0.29
N GLU A 81 4.60 20.81 -0.22
CA GLU A 81 4.98 22.19 0.02
C GLU A 81 3.80 22.93 0.65
N ILE A 82 4.05 23.70 1.72
CA ILE A 82 3.03 24.51 2.40
C ILE A 82 3.60 25.88 2.73
N LEU A 83 2.74 26.84 3.03
CA LEU A 83 3.15 28.12 3.56
C LEU A 83 3.19 28.04 5.10
N GLU A 84 4.15 28.73 5.74
CA GLU A 84 4.15 28.89 7.19
C GLU A 84 2.85 29.53 7.70
N ASP A 85 2.54 29.37 8.98
CA ASP A 85 1.33 29.85 9.65
C ASP A 85 0.00 29.32 9.10
N ASN A 86 0.02 28.42 8.13
CA ASN A 86 -1.18 27.77 7.58
C ASN A 86 -1.20 26.28 7.87
N SER A 87 -2.34 25.78 8.31
CA SER A 87 -2.56 24.33 8.38
C SER A 87 -2.78 23.73 6.99
N SER A 88 -2.35 22.50 6.81
CA SER A 88 -2.56 21.75 5.56
C SER A 88 -3.18 20.39 5.84
N ILE A 89 -4.09 19.97 4.96
CA ILE A 89 -4.67 18.63 4.98
C ILE A 89 -3.94 17.78 3.95
N ILE A 90 -3.41 16.65 4.41
CA ILE A 90 -2.63 15.71 3.62
C ILE A 90 -3.41 14.40 3.56
N ILE A 91 -3.65 13.90 2.36
CA ILE A 91 -4.27 12.59 2.14
C ILE A 91 -3.15 11.56 2.19
N LEU A 92 -3.21 10.66 3.17
CA LEU A 92 -2.26 9.54 3.24
C LEU A 92 -2.67 8.47 2.22
N GLU A 93 -1.67 7.88 1.55
CA GLU A 93 -1.89 6.90 0.49
C GLU A 93 -1.33 5.53 0.90
N SER A 94 -2.15 4.52 0.73
CA SER A 94 -1.78 3.11 0.88
C SER A 94 -2.67 2.26 -0.01
N THR A 95 -2.16 1.09 -0.41
CA THR A 95 -2.92 0.06 -1.13
C THR A 95 -2.77 -1.26 -0.41
N ASP A 96 -3.79 -2.09 -0.47
CA ASP A 96 -3.77 -3.44 0.07
C ASP A 96 -3.89 -4.45 -1.08
N PRO A 97 -3.01 -5.48 -1.14
CA PRO A 97 -3.06 -6.49 -2.20
C PRO A 97 -4.33 -7.34 -2.18
N ASP A 98 -4.90 -7.57 -1.00
CA ASP A 98 -6.14 -8.33 -0.79
C ASP A 98 -7.40 -7.48 -0.85
N PHE A 99 -7.25 -6.16 -1.05
CA PHE A 99 -8.32 -5.15 -1.04
C PHE A 99 -9.02 -5.01 0.31
N ASP A 100 -8.31 -5.29 1.40
CA ASP A 100 -8.82 -5.12 2.74
C ASP A 100 -8.95 -3.65 3.13
N SER A 101 -9.79 -3.40 4.15
CA SER A 101 -10.01 -2.05 4.66
C SER A 101 -8.79 -1.56 5.42
N ILE A 102 -8.27 -0.38 5.05
CA ILE A 102 -7.04 0.19 5.60
C ILE A 102 -7.36 1.25 6.65
N GLU A 103 -6.68 1.19 7.79
CA GLU A 103 -6.62 2.24 8.81
C GLU A 103 -5.21 2.81 8.93
N PHE A 104 -5.08 4.15 9.09
CA PHE A 104 -3.80 4.84 9.16
C PHE A 104 -3.41 5.23 10.58
N PHE A 105 -2.10 5.23 10.86
CA PHE A 105 -1.54 5.55 12.17
C PHE A 105 -0.29 6.42 12.02
N ILE A 106 -0.18 7.47 12.85
CA ILE A 106 1.05 8.27 12.93
C ILE A 106 2.08 7.52 13.78
N SER A 107 3.23 7.18 13.19
CA SER A 107 4.32 6.50 13.89
C SER A 107 5.33 7.47 14.53
N GLN A 108 5.50 8.66 13.93
CA GLN A 108 6.37 9.72 14.47
C GLN A 108 5.77 11.08 14.18
N GLN A 109 5.68 11.91 15.23
CA GLN A 109 5.26 13.31 15.11
C GLN A 109 6.36 14.16 14.45
N PRO A 110 5.99 15.26 13.78
CA PRO A 110 6.94 16.23 13.24
C PRO A 110 7.70 16.96 14.36
N SER A 111 8.82 17.60 14.01
CA SER A 111 9.68 18.32 14.96
C SER A 111 9.29 19.78 15.14
N ASN A 112 8.69 20.40 14.13
CA ASN A 112 8.41 21.83 14.06
C ASN A 112 6.93 22.10 13.76
N GLY A 113 6.05 21.30 14.35
CA GLY A 113 4.61 21.38 14.19
C GLY A 113 3.90 20.21 14.86
N ILE A 114 2.63 20.07 14.57
CA ILE A 114 1.77 19.00 15.09
C ILE A 114 1.01 18.38 13.93
N VAL A 115 0.93 17.05 13.91
CA VAL A 115 0.03 16.33 13.02
C VAL A 115 -1.08 15.62 13.81
N SER A 116 -2.32 15.78 13.36
CA SER A 116 -3.48 15.02 13.83
C SER A 116 -4.06 14.22 12.67
N LEU A 117 -4.60 13.03 12.97
CA LEU A 117 -5.14 12.12 11.97
C LEU A 117 -6.61 11.86 12.26
N GLU A 118 -7.46 12.03 11.24
CA GLU A 118 -8.87 11.70 11.30
C GLU A 118 -9.32 11.11 9.95
N ASN A 119 -9.85 9.87 9.96
CA ASN A 119 -10.38 9.18 8.78
C ASN A 119 -9.40 9.16 7.57
N GLY A 120 -8.12 8.91 7.80
CA GLY A 120 -7.10 8.90 6.74
C GLY A 120 -6.62 10.28 6.26
N LEU A 121 -7.17 11.36 6.83
CA LEU A 121 -6.75 12.73 6.56
C LEU A 121 -5.82 13.20 7.68
N ALA A 122 -4.56 13.48 7.33
CA ALA A 122 -3.59 14.06 8.26
C ALA A 122 -3.65 15.59 8.17
N THR A 123 -3.98 16.26 9.27
CA THR A 123 -3.91 17.71 9.37
C THR A 123 -2.61 18.11 10.05
N TYR A 124 -1.72 18.73 9.28
CA TYR A 124 -0.46 19.28 9.79
C TYR A 124 -0.60 20.77 10.07
N VAL A 125 -0.11 21.21 11.23
CA VAL A 125 -0.05 22.60 11.66
C VAL A 125 1.40 22.92 12.03
N PRO A 126 2.12 23.75 11.26
CA PRO A 126 3.48 24.18 11.60
C PRO A 126 3.51 25.01 12.87
N ASP A 127 4.67 25.06 13.53
CA ASP A 127 4.93 26.02 14.58
C ASP A 127 4.90 27.45 14.01
N ASN A 128 4.45 28.42 14.80
CA ASN A 128 4.31 29.80 14.34
C ASN A 128 5.64 30.36 13.81
N ASN A 129 5.61 30.99 12.64
CA ASN A 129 6.76 31.58 11.96
C ASN A 129 7.90 30.58 11.69
N TYR A 130 7.62 29.29 11.66
CA TYR A 130 8.62 28.30 11.27
C TYR A 130 8.60 28.10 9.76
N ASN A 131 9.74 28.28 9.11
CA ASN A 131 9.98 27.95 7.72
C ASN A 131 11.21 27.03 7.62
N GLY A 132 11.21 26.14 6.62
CA GLY A 132 12.23 25.13 6.42
C GLY A 132 11.61 23.74 6.26
N GLN A 133 12.41 22.71 6.51
CA GLN A 133 11.97 21.32 6.33
C GLN A 133 11.48 20.71 7.64
N ASP A 134 10.38 19.98 7.54
CA ASP A 134 9.87 19.12 8.60
C ASP A 134 9.40 17.79 8.01
N SER A 135 9.06 16.83 8.85
CA SER A 135 8.53 15.55 8.40
C SER A 135 7.81 14.81 9.52
N PHE A 136 6.87 13.99 9.15
CA PHE A 136 6.30 12.99 10.04
C PHE A 136 6.24 11.63 9.35
N SER A 137 6.08 10.57 10.11
CA SER A 137 5.94 9.22 9.52
C SER A 137 4.65 8.55 9.94
N PHE A 138 4.17 7.66 9.09
CA PHE A 138 2.95 6.92 9.29
C PHE A 138 3.08 5.48 8.77
N TYR A 139 2.15 4.63 9.15
CA TYR A 139 1.91 3.33 8.57
C TYR A 139 0.41 3.09 8.40
N ALA A 140 0.07 2.11 7.60
CA ALA A 140 -1.27 1.62 7.42
C ALA A 140 -1.43 0.22 8.03
N SER A 141 -2.64 -0.17 8.40
CA SER A 141 -2.95 -1.51 8.87
C SER A 141 -4.27 -1.98 8.27
N ASP A 142 -4.34 -3.26 7.91
CA ASP A 142 -5.55 -3.96 7.48
C ASP A 142 -6.33 -4.57 8.67
N GLY A 143 -5.79 -4.44 9.89
CA GLY A 143 -6.31 -5.02 11.13
C GLY A 143 -5.59 -6.29 11.57
N GLU A 144 -4.81 -6.94 10.70
CA GLU A 144 -3.97 -8.11 11.01
C GLU A 144 -2.48 -7.80 10.86
N LEU A 145 -2.09 -7.11 9.80
CA LEU A 145 -0.72 -6.75 9.45
C LEU A 145 -0.56 -5.24 9.30
N ASN A 146 0.69 -4.79 9.37
CA ASN A 146 1.03 -3.39 9.18
C ASN A 146 1.90 -3.23 7.93
N SER A 147 1.73 -2.11 7.25
CA SER A 147 2.55 -1.71 6.10
C SER A 147 4.00 -1.37 6.48
N ASN A 148 4.82 -1.09 5.48
CA ASN A 148 6.03 -0.30 5.66
C ASN A 148 5.72 1.05 6.32
N ILE A 149 6.72 1.62 7.03
CA ILE A 149 6.67 3.01 7.50
C ILE A 149 6.96 3.91 6.31
N SER A 150 6.07 4.88 6.08
CA SER A 150 6.20 5.91 5.04
C SER A 150 6.38 7.29 5.66
N ILE A 151 7.04 8.19 4.93
CA ILE A 151 7.42 9.52 5.39
C ILE A 151 6.71 10.57 4.55
N ILE A 152 6.09 11.54 5.20
CA ILE A 152 5.65 12.78 4.60
C ILE A 152 6.73 13.83 4.87
N SER A 153 7.44 14.24 3.81
CA SER A 153 8.41 15.34 3.87
C SER A 153 7.71 16.63 3.53
N ILE A 154 7.90 17.66 4.35
CA ILE A 154 7.19 18.94 4.24
C ILE A 154 8.22 20.05 4.04
N ASP A 155 8.09 20.81 2.95
CA ASP A 155 8.85 22.05 2.73
C ASP A 155 7.96 23.24 3.08
N ILE A 156 8.32 23.96 4.14
CA ILE A 156 7.54 25.08 4.67
C ILE A 156 8.14 26.38 4.17
N ILE A 157 7.39 27.06 3.32
CA ILE A 157 7.81 28.28 2.64
C ILE A 157 7.50 29.50 3.51
N ALA A 158 8.50 30.38 3.66
CA ALA A 158 8.35 31.61 4.40
C ALA A 158 7.32 32.56 3.78
N VAL A 159 6.51 33.17 4.62
CA VAL A 159 5.61 34.28 4.29
C VAL A 159 6.07 35.52 5.01
N ASN A 160 6.06 36.69 4.35
CA ASN A 160 6.52 37.92 4.96
C ASN A 160 5.59 38.40 6.08
N ASP A 161 6.11 38.46 7.29
CA ASP A 161 5.44 39.01 8.47
C ASP A 161 5.63 40.49 8.67
N GLY A 162 4.69 41.09 9.39
CA GLY A 162 4.81 42.49 9.81
C GLY A 162 5.84 42.65 10.94
N PRO A 163 6.61 43.77 10.97
CA PRO A 163 7.56 44.01 12.03
C PRO A 163 6.88 44.22 13.40
N ILE A 164 7.50 43.68 14.46
CA ILE A 164 7.03 43.80 15.85
C ILE A 164 7.97 44.67 16.65
N ILE A 165 7.41 45.63 17.41
CA ILE A 165 8.19 46.46 18.38
C ILE A 165 8.42 45.61 19.64
N THR A 166 9.66 45.18 19.88
CA THR A 166 10.04 44.36 21.03
C THR A 166 10.58 45.18 22.22
N SER A 167 10.77 46.51 22.06
CA SER A 167 11.25 47.41 23.12
C SER A 167 10.10 48.18 23.77
N SER A 168 10.11 48.29 25.10
CA SER A 168 9.26 49.23 25.82
C SER A 168 10.03 50.53 26.03
N PRO A 169 9.47 51.68 25.64
CA PRO A 169 10.11 52.95 25.92
C PRO A 169 10.20 53.18 27.45
N GLY A 170 11.32 53.69 27.95
CA GLY A 170 11.41 54.12 29.33
C GLY A 170 10.44 55.27 29.60
N LEU A 171 9.57 55.08 30.60
CA LEU A 171 8.51 56.04 30.92
C LEU A 171 8.99 57.18 31.81
N ASN A 172 10.25 57.14 32.23
CA ASN A 172 10.81 58.16 33.13
C ASN A 172 11.85 59.05 32.41
N ALA A 173 11.61 60.32 32.35
CA ALA A 173 12.59 61.37 31.98
C ALA A 173 12.98 62.12 33.20
N ILE A 174 14.26 62.44 33.29
CA ILE A 174 14.78 63.35 34.38
C ILE A 174 14.91 64.74 33.77
N GLU A 175 14.37 65.73 34.47
CA GLU A 175 14.43 67.10 34.08
C GLU A 175 15.92 67.51 33.96
N ASP A 176 16.30 68.34 32.98
CA ASP A 176 17.64 68.84 32.68
C ASP A 176 18.67 67.83 32.13
N LEU A 177 18.27 66.60 31.72
CA LEU A 177 19.13 65.73 30.95
C LEU A 177 18.79 65.81 29.45
N LEU A 178 19.79 66.16 28.61
CA LEU A 178 19.69 66.03 27.14
C LEU A 178 19.76 64.56 26.75
N TYR A 179 18.71 64.09 26.04
CA TYR A 179 18.63 62.80 25.47
C TYR A 179 19.09 62.76 24.01
#